data_cd6c1c7d45b2b9fea38d1698437dcc89
#
_entry.id   cd6c1c7d45b2b9fea38d1698437dcc89
#
_cell.length_a   1.000
_cell.length_b   1.000
_cell.length_c   1.000
_cell.angle_alpha   90.00
_cell.angle_beta   90.00
_cell.angle_gamma   90.00
#
_symmetry.space_group_name_H-M   'P 1'
#
loop_
_entity.id
_entity.type
_entity.pdbx_description
1 polymer ?
#
loop_
_entity_poly.entity_id
_entity_poly.type
_entity_poly.pdbx_seq_one_letter_code
_entity_poly.pdbx_strand_id
1 'polypeptide(L)'
;MFNGIIYKTGQITKVVSNKNYSEIVLKTNFKFKKSEIGSSLCCNGTCLTVTRIHNNLISFYLSKETLKRTNFSSVKIGDIINIEKSLKYGTKISGHYVQGHVDTTAIISKIIVLNKSWIIIFKISKTYKKLLIEKGSISINGVSLTISKIQKNTFQISIIPHTLKLTNLIKL
;
A
#
# COMPACT_ATOMS: atom_id res chain seq x y z
N MET A 1 -0.60 10.61 -8.45
CA MET A 1 0.80 10.14 -8.36
C MET A 1 1.27 10.25 -6.92
N PHE A 2 2.08 9.31 -6.47
CA PHE A 2 2.60 9.15 -5.12
C PHE A 2 4.12 8.90 -5.17
N ASN A 3 4.74 8.81 -4.02
CA ASN A 3 6.21 8.71 -3.87
C ASN A 3 6.63 7.35 -3.26
N GLY A 4 5.68 6.65 -2.63
CA GLY A 4 5.94 5.42 -1.89
C GLY A 4 6.63 5.66 -0.54
N ILE A 5 6.51 6.85 0.02
CA ILE A 5 7.07 7.19 1.33
C ILE A 5 5.94 7.35 2.34
N ILE A 6 5.89 6.42 3.27
CA ILE A 6 4.81 6.35 4.26
C ILE A 6 5.23 7.08 5.53
N TYR A 7 4.48 8.13 5.86
CA TYR A 7 4.64 8.88 7.12
C TYR A 7 3.53 8.60 8.12
N LYS A 8 2.40 8.08 7.66
CA LYS A 8 1.21 7.83 8.48
C LYS A 8 0.54 6.54 8.06
N THR A 9 -0.11 5.93 9.02
CA THR A 9 -1.04 4.82 8.79
C THR A 9 -2.45 5.24 9.20
N GLY A 10 -3.42 4.46 8.80
CA GLY A 10 -4.79 4.55 9.28
C GLY A 10 -5.30 3.17 9.69
N GLN A 11 -6.37 3.14 10.45
CA GLN A 11 -7.02 1.91 10.87
C GLN A 11 -8.40 1.79 10.25
N ILE A 12 -8.73 0.65 9.69
CA ILE A 12 -10.07 0.35 9.17
C ILE A 12 -11.04 0.29 10.35
N THR A 13 -12.10 1.11 10.32
CA THR A 13 -13.13 1.16 11.36
C THR A 13 -14.48 0.65 10.90
N LYS A 14 -14.70 0.58 9.59
CA LYS A 14 -15.93 0.05 9.00
C LYS A 14 -15.62 -0.59 7.65
N VAL A 15 -16.27 -1.70 7.38
CA VAL A 15 -16.28 -2.37 6.07
C VAL A 15 -17.73 -2.75 5.76
N VAL A 16 -18.23 -2.33 4.61
CA VAL A 16 -19.51 -2.77 4.06
C VAL A 16 -19.24 -3.32 2.68
N SER A 17 -19.43 -4.60 2.50
CA SER A 17 -19.10 -5.28 1.24
C SER A 17 -20.31 -6.00 0.66
N ASN A 18 -20.38 -6.00 -0.67
CA ASN A 18 -21.26 -6.87 -1.44
C ASN A 18 -20.50 -7.49 -2.61
N LYS A 19 -21.19 -8.20 -3.51
CA LYS A 19 -20.58 -8.91 -4.64
C LYS A 19 -19.87 -7.99 -5.66
N ASN A 20 -20.21 -6.71 -5.70
CA ASN A 20 -19.78 -5.78 -6.76
C ASN A 20 -18.87 -4.65 -6.27
N TYR A 21 -18.93 -4.30 -4.99
CA TYR A 21 -18.12 -3.22 -4.41
C TYR A 21 -17.93 -3.41 -2.90
N SER A 22 -17.04 -2.63 -2.35
CA SER A 22 -16.89 -2.47 -0.90
C SER A 22 -16.79 -0.98 -0.55
N GLU A 23 -17.39 -0.59 0.56
CA GLU A 23 -17.15 0.71 1.18
C GLU A 23 -16.35 0.49 2.45
N ILE A 24 -15.27 1.25 2.62
CA ILE A 24 -14.45 1.23 3.82
C ILE A 24 -14.37 2.61 4.45
N VAL A 25 -14.24 2.62 5.78
CA VAL A 25 -13.94 3.84 6.54
C VAL A 25 -12.61 3.65 7.26
N LEU A 26 -11.72 4.60 7.05
CA LEU A 26 -10.39 4.65 7.61
C LEU A 26 -10.30 5.76 8.65
N LYS A 27 -9.87 5.45 9.87
CA LYS A 27 -9.50 6.41 10.90
C LYS A 27 -8.02 6.74 10.80
N THR A 28 -7.66 8.01 10.75
CA THR A 28 -6.26 8.43 10.63
C THR A 28 -6.00 9.77 11.31
N ASN A 29 -4.74 10.00 11.69
CA ASN A 29 -4.28 11.28 12.23
C ASN A 29 -3.80 12.26 11.13
N PHE A 30 -3.98 11.95 9.84
CA PHE A 30 -3.84 12.94 8.80
C PHE A 30 -4.96 13.97 8.91
N LYS A 31 -4.59 15.24 8.80
CA LYS A 31 -5.57 16.33 8.70
C LYS A 31 -6.06 16.43 7.25
N PHE A 32 -7.37 16.39 7.06
CA PHE A 32 -8.02 16.58 5.77
C PHE A 32 -8.95 17.78 5.83
N LYS A 33 -9.00 18.54 4.73
CA LYS A 33 -9.98 19.61 4.52
C LYS A 33 -11.18 19.05 3.72
N LYS A 34 -12.37 19.63 3.87
CA LYS A 34 -13.53 19.23 3.07
C LYS A 34 -13.30 19.35 1.56
N SER A 35 -12.45 20.31 1.13
CA SER A 35 -12.03 20.47 -0.27
C SER A 35 -11.20 19.33 -0.83
N GLU A 36 -10.75 18.39 0.00
CA GLU A 36 -10.03 17.18 -0.45
C GLU A 36 -10.96 16.00 -0.78
N ILE A 37 -12.30 16.17 -0.63
CA ILE A 37 -13.26 15.22 -1.17
C ILE A 37 -13.09 15.20 -2.71
N GLY A 38 -13.05 14.01 -3.29
CA GLY A 38 -12.72 13.78 -4.70
C GLY A 38 -11.22 13.65 -4.99
N SER A 39 -10.33 13.98 -4.03
CA SER A 39 -8.89 13.77 -4.21
C SER A 39 -8.50 12.30 -4.06
N SER A 40 -7.32 11.96 -4.58
CA SER A 40 -6.74 10.63 -4.46
C SER A 40 -5.90 10.49 -3.18
N LEU A 41 -6.07 9.38 -2.47
CA LEU A 41 -5.23 8.91 -1.38
C LEU A 41 -4.68 7.53 -1.73
N CYS A 42 -3.40 7.31 -1.55
CA CYS A 42 -2.80 5.98 -1.68
C CYS A 42 -3.03 5.20 -0.38
N CYS A 43 -3.74 4.10 -0.49
CA CYS A 43 -4.02 3.20 0.62
C CYS A 43 -3.42 1.82 0.31
N ASN A 44 -2.42 1.38 1.06
CA ASN A 44 -1.66 0.15 0.76
C ASN A 44 -1.22 0.06 -0.72
N GLY A 45 -0.78 1.18 -1.31
CA GLY A 45 -0.36 1.21 -2.72
C GLY A 45 -1.51 1.35 -3.72
N THR A 46 -2.76 1.38 -3.26
CA THR A 46 -3.94 1.53 -4.12
C THR A 46 -4.40 2.98 -4.12
N CYS A 47 -4.52 3.59 -5.30
CA CYS A 47 -5.10 4.92 -5.47
C CYS A 47 -6.61 4.84 -5.27
N LEU A 48 -7.11 5.42 -4.18
CA LEU A 48 -8.53 5.47 -3.84
C LEU A 48 -9.01 6.92 -3.80
N THR A 49 -10.22 7.15 -4.29
CA THR A 49 -10.87 8.47 -4.24
C THR A 49 -11.53 8.67 -2.87
N VAL A 50 -11.22 9.78 -2.21
CA VAL A 50 -11.86 10.19 -0.98
C VAL A 50 -13.33 10.57 -1.28
N THR A 51 -14.29 9.80 -0.75
CA THR A 51 -15.72 10.04 -0.99
C THR A 51 -16.38 10.85 0.11
N ARG A 52 -15.90 10.74 1.35
CA ARG A 52 -16.42 11.48 2.50
C ARG A 52 -15.32 11.73 3.53
N ILE A 53 -15.37 12.86 4.19
CA ILE A 53 -14.51 13.24 5.31
C ILE A 53 -15.39 13.67 6.47
N HIS A 54 -15.22 13.03 7.64
CA HIS A 54 -15.86 13.42 8.88
C HIS A 54 -14.85 13.32 10.03
N ASN A 55 -14.39 14.45 10.55
CA ASN A 55 -13.31 14.52 11.53
C ASN A 55 -12.05 13.79 11.04
N ASN A 56 -11.64 12.73 11.74
CA ASN A 56 -10.50 11.88 11.40
C ASN A 56 -10.89 10.58 10.66
N LEU A 57 -12.14 10.50 10.19
CA LEU A 57 -12.68 9.38 9.43
C LEU A 57 -12.78 9.74 7.95
N ILE A 58 -12.27 8.86 7.09
CA ILE A 58 -12.27 9.02 5.65
C ILE A 58 -12.90 7.78 5.02
N SER A 59 -13.85 8.02 4.11
CA SER A 59 -14.56 6.94 3.43
C SER A 59 -14.08 6.80 2.00
N PHE A 60 -14.08 5.56 1.51
CA PHE A 60 -13.73 5.19 0.15
C PHE A 60 -14.72 4.18 -0.39
N TYR A 61 -14.94 4.27 -1.71
CA TYR A 61 -15.65 3.25 -2.49
C TYR A 61 -14.62 2.45 -3.30
N LEU A 62 -14.65 1.13 -3.18
CA LEU A 62 -13.77 0.21 -3.87
C LEU A 62 -14.59 -0.56 -4.91
N SER A 63 -14.22 -0.40 -6.18
CA SER A 63 -14.86 -1.12 -7.28
C SER A 63 -14.51 -2.61 -7.27
N LYS A 64 -15.27 -3.40 -8.01
CA LYS A 64 -14.98 -4.83 -8.21
C LYS A 64 -13.58 -5.07 -8.77
N GLU A 65 -13.10 -4.21 -9.68
CA GLU A 65 -11.74 -4.29 -10.23
C GLU A 65 -10.68 -4.04 -9.14
N THR A 66 -10.88 -3.03 -8.28
CA THR A 66 -10.00 -2.75 -7.14
C THR A 66 -9.94 -3.95 -6.20
N LEU A 67 -11.08 -4.54 -5.85
CA LEU A 67 -11.14 -5.71 -4.98
C LEU A 67 -10.45 -6.94 -5.59
N LYS A 68 -10.56 -7.12 -6.92
CA LYS A 68 -9.91 -8.22 -7.65
C LYS A 68 -8.39 -8.10 -7.70
N ARG A 69 -7.86 -6.88 -7.81
CA ARG A 69 -6.42 -6.60 -8.00
C ARG A 69 -5.65 -6.45 -6.71
N THR A 70 -6.33 -6.20 -5.61
CA THR A 70 -5.71 -5.82 -4.34
C THR A 70 -6.11 -6.75 -3.21
N ASN A 71 -5.42 -6.63 -2.08
CA ASN A 71 -5.77 -7.34 -0.85
C ASN A 71 -6.95 -6.72 -0.09
N PHE A 72 -7.59 -5.66 -0.64
CA PHE A 72 -8.77 -5.07 -0.01
C PHE A 72 -9.99 -5.97 0.00
N SER A 73 -10.03 -7.03 -0.83
CA SER A 73 -11.09 -8.06 -0.76
C SER A 73 -11.15 -8.81 0.57
N SER A 74 -10.04 -8.85 1.30
CA SER A 74 -9.91 -9.55 2.60
C SER A 74 -9.70 -8.60 3.78
N VAL A 75 -9.80 -7.28 3.57
CA VAL A 75 -9.60 -6.29 4.64
C VAL A 75 -10.67 -6.42 5.73
N LYS A 76 -10.25 -6.24 6.98
CA LYS A 76 -11.11 -6.36 8.17
C LYS A 76 -11.04 -5.10 9.02
N ILE A 77 -12.06 -4.90 9.87
CA ILE A 77 -12.05 -3.88 10.90
C ILE A 77 -10.84 -4.14 11.83
N GLY A 78 -10.08 -3.10 12.13
CA GLY A 78 -8.86 -3.15 12.91
C GLY A 78 -7.57 -3.19 12.06
N ASP A 79 -7.65 -3.54 10.77
CA ASP A 79 -6.47 -3.58 9.90
C ASP A 79 -5.80 -2.21 9.77
N ILE A 80 -4.48 -2.23 9.79
CA ILE A 80 -3.65 -1.04 9.62
C ILE A 80 -3.27 -0.88 8.16
N ILE A 81 -3.55 0.29 7.61
CA ILE A 81 -3.34 0.63 6.20
C ILE A 81 -2.26 1.71 6.09
N ASN A 82 -1.25 1.49 5.28
CA ASN A 82 -0.29 2.52 4.89
C ASN A 82 -1.02 3.58 4.07
N ILE A 83 -0.81 4.86 4.39
CA ILE A 83 -1.46 5.95 3.67
C ILE A 83 -0.47 7.02 3.24
N GLU A 84 -0.66 7.52 2.02
CA GLU A 84 0.11 8.61 1.44
C GLU A 84 -0.81 9.55 0.66
N LYS A 85 -0.68 10.87 0.89
CA LYS A 85 -1.38 11.87 0.08
C LYS A 85 -0.73 12.02 -1.29
N SER A 86 -1.51 12.42 -2.29
CA SER A 86 -1.00 12.74 -3.61
C SER A 86 0.12 13.78 -3.56
N LEU A 87 1.12 13.59 -4.42
CA LEU A 87 2.19 14.56 -4.62
C LEU A 87 1.62 15.91 -5.07
N LYS A 88 2.23 16.97 -4.62
CA LYS A 88 2.00 18.33 -5.14
C LYS A 88 3.09 18.66 -6.15
N TYR A 89 2.81 19.59 -7.07
CA TYR A 89 3.85 20.13 -7.96
C TYR A 89 5.01 20.71 -7.14
N GLY A 90 6.24 20.45 -7.56
CA GLY A 90 7.44 20.86 -6.84
C GLY A 90 7.82 20.03 -5.60
N THR A 91 7.06 18.97 -5.27
CA THR A 91 7.43 18.11 -4.15
C THR A 91 8.65 17.26 -4.48
N LYS A 92 9.60 17.14 -3.52
CA LYS A 92 10.76 16.24 -3.64
C LYS A 92 10.30 14.78 -3.74
N ILE A 93 10.83 14.04 -4.71
CA ILE A 93 10.61 12.61 -4.88
C ILE A 93 11.73 11.88 -4.14
N SER A 94 11.39 11.25 -3.01
CA SER A 94 12.35 10.54 -2.16
C SER A 94 12.32 9.01 -2.34
N GLY A 95 11.25 8.48 -2.94
CA GLY A 95 11.11 7.08 -3.35
C GLY A 95 11.18 6.95 -4.87
N HIS A 96 10.10 6.52 -5.49
CA HIS A 96 9.95 6.49 -6.94
C HIS A 96 8.53 6.90 -7.33
N TYR A 97 8.24 7.11 -8.60
CA TYR A 97 6.88 7.42 -9.06
C TYR A 97 5.97 6.21 -8.90
N VAL A 98 5.03 6.31 -7.96
CA VAL A 98 4.01 5.29 -7.69
C VAL A 98 2.66 5.81 -8.18
N GLN A 99 2.06 5.09 -9.14
CA GLN A 99 0.76 5.48 -9.70
C GLN A 99 -0.40 5.16 -8.76
N GLY A 100 -0.26 4.14 -7.93
CA GLY A 100 -1.34 3.60 -7.11
C GLY A 100 -2.24 2.62 -7.89
N HIS A 101 -1.80 2.16 -9.05
CA HIS A 101 -2.47 1.16 -9.87
C HIS A 101 -1.80 -0.20 -9.65
N VAL A 102 -2.42 -0.99 -8.78
CA VAL A 102 -1.85 -2.27 -8.36
C VAL A 102 -1.90 -3.30 -9.48
N ASP A 103 -0.76 -3.86 -9.85
CA ASP A 103 -0.66 -4.89 -10.87
C ASP A 103 -1.21 -6.23 -10.38
N THR A 104 -0.80 -6.63 -9.16
CA THR A 104 -1.15 -7.93 -8.57
C THR A 104 -0.86 -7.95 -7.06
N THR A 105 -1.25 -9.04 -6.43
CA THR A 105 -0.84 -9.39 -5.07
C THR A 105 0.28 -10.43 -5.11
N ALA A 106 1.09 -10.49 -4.04
CA ALA A 106 2.11 -11.49 -3.85
C ALA A 106 1.93 -12.18 -2.49
N ILE A 107 2.41 -13.42 -2.37
CA ILE A 107 2.33 -14.20 -1.14
C ILE A 107 3.70 -14.16 -0.47
N ILE A 108 3.73 -13.89 0.82
CA ILE A 108 4.95 -13.99 1.62
C ILE A 108 5.31 -15.46 1.73
N SER A 109 6.48 -15.81 1.19
CA SER A 109 7.02 -17.16 1.23
C SER A 109 7.91 -17.38 2.45
N LYS A 110 8.67 -16.35 2.86
CA LYS A 110 9.56 -16.41 4.01
C LYS A 110 9.88 -15.01 4.53
N ILE A 111 10.00 -14.88 5.85
CA ILE A 111 10.56 -13.73 6.54
C ILE A 111 11.80 -14.19 7.28
N ILE A 112 12.92 -13.49 7.11
CA ILE A 112 14.18 -13.72 7.81
C ILE A 112 14.48 -12.45 8.60
N VAL A 113 14.50 -12.57 9.90
CA VAL A 113 14.84 -11.46 10.81
C VAL A 113 16.34 -11.45 11.02
N LEU A 114 16.99 -10.34 10.68
CA LEU A 114 18.42 -10.10 10.85
C LEU A 114 18.60 -8.95 11.86
N ASN A 115 18.75 -9.28 13.12
CA ASN A 115 18.77 -8.30 14.21
C ASN A 115 17.53 -7.38 14.16
N LYS A 116 17.70 -6.16 13.68
CA LYS A 116 16.63 -5.14 13.58
C LYS A 116 16.07 -4.98 12.15
N SER A 117 16.65 -5.61 11.14
CA SER A 117 16.20 -5.56 9.75
C SER A 117 15.56 -6.87 9.33
N TRP A 118 14.69 -6.83 8.30
CA TRP A 118 14.02 -8.00 7.78
C TRP A 118 14.35 -8.21 6.30
N ILE A 119 14.50 -9.47 5.92
CA ILE A 119 14.46 -9.91 4.54
C ILE A 119 13.12 -10.60 4.33
N ILE A 120 12.34 -10.12 3.37
CA ILE A 120 11.07 -10.75 3.01
C ILE A 120 11.16 -11.30 1.59
N ILE A 121 10.78 -12.56 1.43
CA ILE A 121 10.73 -13.26 0.16
C ILE A 121 9.28 -13.41 -0.24
N PHE A 122 8.93 -12.88 -1.41
CA PHE A 122 7.60 -12.94 -1.98
C PHE A 122 7.54 -13.93 -3.14
N LYS A 123 6.48 -14.72 -3.17
CA LYS A 123 6.09 -15.52 -4.34
C LYS A 123 5.12 -14.72 -5.20
N ILE A 124 5.40 -14.66 -6.50
CA ILE A 124 4.58 -13.93 -7.47
C ILE A 124 4.22 -14.83 -8.65
N SER A 125 3.10 -14.55 -9.31
CA SER A 125 2.72 -15.24 -10.54
C SER A 125 3.78 -15.05 -11.64
N LYS A 126 4.04 -16.10 -12.41
CA LYS A 126 4.98 -16.05 -13.56
C LYS A 126 4.66 -14.92 -14.55
N THR A 127 3.38 -14.59 -14.72
CA THR A 127 2.92 -13.51 -15.60
C THR A 127 3.55 -12.16 -15.27
N TYR A 128 3.72 -11.87 -13.97
CA TYR A 128 4.24 -10.58 -13.50
C TYR A 128 5.75 -10.58 -13.28
N LYS A 129 6.42 -11.74 -13.37
CA LYS A 129 7.87 -11.84 -13.21
C LYS A 129 8.63 -10.91 -14.18
N LYS A 130 8.15 -10.75 -15.40
CA LYS A 130 8.75 -9.89 -16.43
C LYS A 130 8.79 -8.40 -16.05
N LEU A 131 8.01 -7.97 -15.06
CA LEU A 131 7.99 -6.60 -14.54
C LEU A 131 9.02 -6.38 -13.44
N LEU A 132 9.69 -7.44 -12.95
CA LEU A 132 10.66 -7.36 -11.89
C LEU A 132 12.06 -7.19 -12.48
N ILE A 133 12.80 -6.23 -11.92
CA ILE A 133 14.20 -5.96 -12.25
C ILE A 133 14.99 -5.97 -10.95
N GLU A 134 16.06 -6.77 -10.88
CA GLU A 134 16.95 -6.78 -9.72
C GLU A 134 17.59 -5.40 -9.56
N LYS A 135 17.63 -4.88 -8.33
CA LYS A 135 17.96 -3.49 -7.98
C LYS A 135 16.97 -2.44 -8.46
N GLY A 136 15.90 -2.81 -9.15
CA GLY A 136 14.80 -1.90 -9.49
C GLY A 136 13.93 -1.55 -8.30
N SER A 137 13.15 -0.49 -8.47
CA SER A 137 12.16 -0.03 -7.48
C SER A 137 10.86 -0.84 -7.59
N ILE A 138 10.25 -1.14 -6.45
CA ILE A 138 8.95 -1.78 -6.35
C ILE A 138 8.13 -1.12 -5.23
N SER A 139 6.84 -0.97 -5.44
CA SER A 139 5.91 -0.52 -4.40
C SER A 139 5.19 -1.73 -3.80
N ILE A 140 5.39 -1.98 -2.50
CA ILE A 140 4.69 -3.05 -1.75
C ILE A 140 3.88 -2.41 -0.63
N ASN A 141 2.57 -2.63 -0.65
CA ASN A 141 1.63 -1.93 0.25
C ASN A 141 1.89 -0.41 0.29
N GLY A 142 2.22 0.17 -0.87
CA GLY A 142 2.50 1.60 -1.02
C GLY A 142 3.88 2.04 -0.57
N VAL A 143 4.73 1.13 -0.09
CA VAL A 143 6.10 1.45 0.33
C VAL A 143 7.07 1.28 -0.83
N SER A 144 7.83 2.32 -1.15
CA SER A 144 8.92 2.27 -2.14
C SER A 144 10.08 1.47 -1.58
N LEU A 145 10.40 0.37 -2.24
CA LEU A 145 11.45 -0.58 -1.83
C LEU A 145 12.32 -0.96 -3.03
N THR A 146 13.46 -1.55 -2.75
CA THR A 146 14.39 -2.06 -3.77
C THR A 146 14.34 -3.58 -3.78
N ILE A 147 14.22 -4.17 -4.97
CA ILE A 147 14.35 -5.61 -5.17
C ILE A 147 15.82 -6.00 -4.98
N SER A 148 16.11 -6.76 -3.93
CA SER A 148 17.50 -7.18 -3.64
C SER A 148 17.93 -8.44 -4.39
N LYS A 149 16.97 -9.30 -4.77
CA LYS A 149 17.23 -10.55 -5.50
C LYS A 149 15.98 -11.06 -6.20
N ILE A 150 16.16 -11.70 -7.36
CA ILE A 150 15.08 -12.38 -8.09
C ILE A 150 15.47 -13.85 -8.29
N GLN A 151 14.55 -14.78 -7.99
CA GLN A 151 14.74 -16.22 -8.22
C GLN A 151 13.47 -16.84 -8.76
N LYS A 152 13.56 -17.67 -9.81
CA LYS A 152 12.39 -18.37 -10.42
C LYS A 152 11.09 -17.53 -10.36
N ASN A 153 10.22 -17.80 -9.37
CA ASN A 153 8.93 -17.14 -9.16
C ASN A 153 8.89 -16.35 -7.85
N THR A 154 10.05 -15.99 -7.30
CA THR A 154 10.16 -15.23 -6.07
C THR A 154 11.05 -14.01 -6.28
N PHE A 155 10.80 -12.98 -5.50
CA PHE A 155 11.70 -11.85 -5.35
C PHE A 155 11.88 -11.53 -3.86
N GLN A 156 12.96 -10.85 -3.55
CA GLN A 156 13.38 -10.54 -2.20
C GLN A 156 13.53 -9.04 -2.04
N ILE A 157 13.15 -8.54 -0.89
CA ILE A 157 13.42 -7.17 -0.44
C ILE A 157 14.12 -7.21 0.92
N SER A 158 14.83 -6.13 1.24
CA SER A 158 15.39 -5.90 2.58
C SER A 158 14.75 -4.67 3.19
N ILE A 159 14.25 -4.78 4.42
CA ILE A 159 13.55 -3.69 5.11
C ILE A 159 14.35 -3.27 6.33
N ILE A 160 14.65 -1.98 6.42
CA ILE A 160 15.35 -1.38 7.55
C ILE A 160 14.39 -1.10 8.72
N PRO A 161 14.87 -0.98 9.96
CA PRO A 161 14.04 -0.76 11.15
C PRO A 161 13.13 0.47 11.03
N HIS A 162 13.62 1.54 10.43
CA HIS A 162 12.84 2.77 10.23
C HIS A 162 11.57 2.52 9.42
N THR A 163 11.67 1.78 8.31
CA THR A 163 10.53 1.43 7.45
C THR A 163 9.56 0.49 8.17
N LEU A 164 10.05 -0.50 8.90
CA LEU A 164 9.20 -1.37 9.72
C LEU A 164 8.39 -0.59 10.75
N LYS A 165 9.01 0.38 11.42
CA LYS A 165 8.36 1.22 12.44
C LYS A 165 7.24 2.10 11.88
N LEU A 166 7.39 2.63 10.66
CA LEU A 166 6.47 3.61 10.06
C LEU A 166 5.36 2.98 9.22
N THR A 167 5.47 1.70 8.89
CA THR A 167 4.57 1.05 7.94
C THR A 167 3.90 -0.18 8.53
N ASN A 168 2.86 -0.65 7.86
CA ASN A 168 2.20 -1.90 8.23
C ASN A 168 2.99 -3.16 7.83
N LEU A 169 4.17 -3.02 7.23
CA LEU A 169 5.01 -4.16 6.84
C LEU A 169 5.48 -4.98 8.06
N ILE A 170 5.52 -4.39 9.24
CA ILE A 170 5.80 -5.12 10.50
C ILE A 170 4.66 -6.08 10.90
N LYS A 171 3.47 -5.94 10.28
CA LYS A 171 2.29 -6.79 10.54
C LYS A 171 2.16 -7.98 9.57
N LEU A 172 3.09 -8.08 8.62
CA LEU A 172 3.12 -9.13 7.62
C LEU A 172 3.50 -10.50 8.20
#